data_24a5159971112d0011535e9cec6b8afe
#
_entry.id   24a5159971112d0011535e9cec6b8afe
#
_cell.length_a   1.000
_cell.length_b   1.000
_cell.length_c   1.000
_cell.angle_alpha   90.00
_cell.angle_beta   90.00
_cell.angle_gamma   90.00
#
_symmetry.space_group_name_H-M   'P 1'
#
loop_
_entity.id
_entity.type
_entity.pdbx_description
1 polymer ?
#
loop_
_entity_poly.entity_id
_entity_poly.type
_entity_poly.pdbx_seq_one_letter_code
_entity_poly.pdbx_strand_id
1 'polypeptide(L)'
;MNEINKLSCKFENPEVEEKFLEFNWKSKSKSVKIGLYFILVIVGGSIGAEFLERTSNSNLAGFIFGFVGSFVLLKATDNFRRKYFERFFSIYLSFMVPLNSYLNADIYRLDYDLPAFPFFITIIILKILPISFLWATPTAFVCFLSAMLLLEHSKMEPQMYLFYIVIFIFLVFDKWRSEISIRNNYSNNVTIEDTRLLMYETLKRYFGETLSNQILSEKGKLSGQIKW
;
A
#
# COMPACT_ATOMS: atom_id res chain seq x y z
N MET A 1 21.82 8.40 14.65
CA MET A 1 21.21 8.12 13.34
C MET A 1 20.42 6.82 13.49
N ASN A 2 19.14 6.81 13.20
CA ASN A 2 18.33 5.58 13.36
C ASN A 2 18.64 4.65 12.19
N GLU A 3 19.33 3.54 12.47
CA GLU A 3 19.72 2.57 11.45
C GLU A 3 18.50 1.81 10.94
N ILE A 4 18.49 1.57 9.63
CA ILE A 4 17.43 0.84 8.94
C ILE A 4 18.00 -0.50 8.50
N ASN A 5 17.37 -1.58 8.94
CA ASN A 5 17.69 -2.91 8.44
C ASN A 5 17.26 -3.00 6.96
N LYS A 6 18.22 -3.14 6.07
CA LYS A 6 18.00 -3.10 4.61
C LYS A 6 17.16 -4.29 4.09
N LEU A 7 17.19 -5.44 4.76
CA LEU A 7 16.43 -6.62 4.34
C LEU A 7 14.95 -6.53 4.72
N SER A 8 14.69 -6.13 5.96
CA SER A 8 13.31 -6.03 6.46
C SER A 8 12.67 -4.65 6.19
N CYS A 9 13.44 -3.68 5.72
CA CYS A 9 13.04 -2.28 5.60
C CYS A 9 12.50 -1.68 6.90
N LYS A 10 12.98 -2.11 8.08
CA LYS A 10 12.53 -1.62 9.39
C LYS A 10 13.63 -0.84 10.08
N PHE A 11 13.25 0.10 10.94
CA PHE A 11 14.19 0.66 11.89
C PHE A 11 14.63 -0.42 12.88
N GLU A 12 15.91 -0.43 13.24
CA GLU A 12 16.45 -1.37 14.24
C GLU A 12 15.89 -1.08 15.63
N ASN A 13 15.66 0.19 15.94
CA ASN A 13 15.00 0.58 17.17
C ASN A 13 13.48 0.39 17.07
N PRO A 14 12.87 -0.48 17.90
CA PRO A 14 11.44 -0.79 17.83
C PRO A 14 10.54 0.39 18.19
N GLU A 15 10.99 1.32 19.05
CA GLU A 15 10.20 2.51 19.40
C GLU A 15 10.12 3.50 18.22
N VAL A 16 11.22 3.65 17.48
CA VAL A 16 11.26 4.48 16.27
C VAL A 16 10.41 3.87 15.18
N GLU A 17 10.46 2.54 15.04
CA GLU A 17 9.62 1.83 14.08
C GLU A 17 8.13 2.02 14.41
N GLU A 18 7.73 1.93 15.68
CA GLU A 18 6.34 2.12 16.09
C GLU A 18 5.85 3.55 15.78
N LYS A 19 6.63 4.58 16.13
CA LYS A 19 6.34 5.99 15.82
C LYS A 19 6.24 6.23 14.32
N PHE A 20 7.17 5.66 13.53
CA PHE A 20 7.11 5.73 12.08
C PHE A 20 5.84 5.09 11.51
N LEU A 21 5.50 3.93 12.03
CA LEU A 21 4.30 3.20 11.59
C LEU A 21 3.02 4.00 11.87
N GLU A 22 2.94 4.65 13.01
CA GLU A 22 1.81 5.50 13.39
C GLU A 22 1.71 6.75 12.52
N PHE A 23 2.84 7.43 12.30
CA PHE A 23 2.93 8.58 11.40
C PHE A 23 2.49 8.23 9.97
N ASN A 24 3.03 7.15 9.41
CA ASN A 24 2.73 6.69 8.06
C ASN A 24 1.24 6.29 7.92
N TRP A 25 0.66 5.64 8.94
CA TRP A 25 -0.76 5.29 8.96
C TRP A 25 -1.66 6.53 8.98
N LYS A 26 -1.35 7.49 9.85
CA LYS A 26 -2.11 8.75 9.94
C LYS A 26 -2.11 9.50 8.61
N SER A 27 -0.98 9.49 7.91
CA SER A 27 -0.86 10.10 6.58
C SER A 27 -1.65 9.38 5.50
N LYS A 28 -1.70 8.04 5.52
CA LYS A 28 -2.20 7.22 4.40
C LYS A 28 -3.58 6.59 4.62
N SER A 29 -4.10 6.58 5.84
CA SER A 29 -5.39 5.97 6.18
C SER A 29 -6.56 6.51 5.34
N LYS A 30 -6.56 7.80 5.02
CA LYS A 30 -7.57 8.41 4.14
C LYS A 30 -7.53 7.82 2.73
N SER A 31 -6.33 7.64 2.16
CA SER A 31 -6.18 7.06 0.83
C SER A 31 -6.60 5.59 0.79
N VAL A 32 -6.33 4.84 1.87
CA VAL A 32 -6.81 3.46 2.02
C VAL A 32 -8.33 3.41 2.02
N LYS A 33 -8.99 4.27 2.79
CA LYS A 33 -10.45 4.36 2.82
C LYS A 33 -11.04 4.68 1.46
N ILE A 34 -10.49 5.67 0.77
CA ILE A 34 -10.93 6.03 -0.59
C ILE A 34 -10.78 4.82 -1.54
N GLY A 35 -9.65 4.12 -1.49
CA GLY A 35 -9.43 2.92 -2.28
C GLY A 35 -10.44 1.80 -1.99
N LEU A 36 -10.77 1.57 -0.71
CA LEU A 36 -11.79 0.59 -0.32
C LEU A 36 -13.20 1.00 -0.77
N TYR A 37 -13.56 2.28 -0.69
CA TYR A 37 -14.83 2.76 -1.23
C TYR A 37 -14.91 2.55 -2.74
N PHE A 38 -13.82 2.81 -3.47
CA PHE A 38 -13.76 2.58 -4.90
C PHE A 38 -13.95 1.09 -5.25
N ILE A 39 -13.30 0.19 -4.52
CA ILE A 39 -13.49 -1.26 -4.66
C ILE A 39 -14.96 -1.64 -4.39
N LEU A 40 -15.58 -1.12 -3.33
CA LEU A 40 -16.98 -1.39 -3.02
C LEU A 40 -17.93 -0.94 -4.15
N VAL A 41 -17.67 0.21 -4.75
CA VAL A 41 -18.47 0.69 -5.88
C VAL A 41 -18.31 -0.22 -7.10
N ILE A 42 -17.08 -0.61 -7.45
CA ILE A 42 -16.84 -1.51 -8.60
C ILE A 42 -17.50 -2.87 -8.36
N VAL A 43 -17.24 -3.49 -7.20
CA VAL A 43 -17.78 -4.83 -6.89
C VAL A 43 -19.30 -4.77 -6.76
N GLY A 44 -19.86 -3.73 -6.17
CA GLY A 44 -21.31 -3.53 -6.10
C GLY A 44 -21.96 -3.35 -7.48
N GLY A 45 -21.30 -2.62 -8.37
CA GLY A 45 -21.71 -2.48 -9.77
C GLY A 45 -21.67 -3.80 -10.53
N SER A 46 -20.62 -4.60 -10.32
CA SER A 46 -20.51 -5.95 -10.91
C SER A 46 -21.61 -6.89 -10.44
N ILE A 47 -21.94 -6.88 -9.13
CA ILE A 47 -23.09 -7.64 -8.59
C ILE A 47 -24.39 -7.20 -9.29
N GLY A 48 -24.62 -5.90 -9.43
CA GLY A 48 -25.80 -5.36 -10.12
C GLY A 48 -25.89 -5.81 -11.59
N ALA A 49 -24.79 -5.80 -12.31
CA ALA A 49 -24.73 -6.25 -13.70
C ALA A 49 -25.04 -7.75 -13.83
N GLU A 50 -24.46 -8.59 -12.97
CA GLU A 50 -24.73 -10.03 -12.93
C GLU A 50 -26.21 -10.37 -12.67
N PHE A 51 -26.87 -9.59 -11.79
CA PHE A 51 -28.30 -9.75 -11.56
C PHE A 51 -29.16 -9.38 -12.79
N LEU A 52 -28.73 -8.39 -13.56
CA LEU A 52 -29.44 -7.96 -14.76
C LEU A 52 -29.25 -8.93 -15.93
N GLU A 53 -28.06 -9.50 -16.07
CA GLU A 53 -27.73 -10.38 -17.22
C GLU A 53 -28.09 -11.85 -16.99
N ARG A 54 -28.51 -12.25 -15.79
CA ARG A 54 -28.81 -13.64 -15.41
C ARG A 54 -27.70 -14.65 -15.73
N THR A 55 -26.44 -14.19 -15.66
CA THR A 55 -25.28 -15.02 -15.90
C THR A 55 -24.94 -15.95 -14.73
N SER A 56 -23.96 -16.79 -14.88
CA SER A 56 -23.60 -17.92 -14.01
C SER A 56 -23.52 -17.58 -12.51
N ASN A 57 -24.19 -18.35 -11.65
CA ASN A 57 -24.20 -18.22 -10.18
C ASN A 57 -22.79 -18.28 -9.52
N SER A 58 -21.77 -18.81 -10.22
CA SER A 58 -20.39 -18.91 -9.69
C SER A 58 -19.71 -17.56 -9.52
N ASN A 59 -19.93 -16.64 -10.46
CA ASN A 59 -19.36 -15.30 -10.42
C ASN A 59 -19.95 -14.45 -9.29
N LEU A 60 -21.26 -14.58 -9.08
CA LEU A 60 -21.99 -13.86 -8.05
C LEU A 60 -21.43 -14.12 -6.65
N ALA A 61 -21.09 -15.38 -6.33
CA ALA A 61 -20.52 -15.75 -5.04
C ALA A 61 -19.17 -15.04 -4.79
N GLY A 62 -18.30 -14.97 -5.80
CA GLY A 62 -17.02 -14.25 -5.72
C GLY A 62 -17.20 -12.75 -5.48
N PHE A 63 -18.13 -12.12 -6.18
CA PHE A 63 -18.43 -10.69 -6.00
C PHE A 63 -19.05 -10.39 -4.64
N ILE A 64 -19.99 -11.19 -4.15
CA ILE A 64 -20.58 -11.01 -2.81
C ILE A 64 -19.51 -11.15 -1.74
N PHE A 65 -18.62 -12.12 -1.84
CA PHE A 65 -17.52 -12.30 -0.90
C PHE A 65 -16.54 -11.12 -0.95
N GLY A 66 -16.22 -10.61 -2.14
CA GLY A 66 -15.42 -9.41 -2.36
C GLY A 66 -16.04 -8.17 -1.74
N PHE A 67 -17.36 -8.00 -1.88
CA PHE A 67 -18.11 -6.88 -1.31
C PHE A 67 -18.11 -6.93 0.22
N VAL A 68 -18.48 -8.07 0.80
CA VAL A 68 -18.51 -8.26 2.26
C VAL A 68 -17.14 -8.06 2.87
N GLY A 69 -16.08 -8.64 2.29
CA GLY A 69 -14.73 -8.49 2.78
C GLY A 69 -14.22 -7.05 2.71
N SER A 70 -14.49 -6.33 1.61
CA SER A 70 -14.14 -4.92 1.49
C SER A 70 -14.88 -4.03 2.49
N PHE A 71 -16.14 -4.35 2.78
CA PHE A 71 -16.93 -3.66 3.80
C PHE A 71 -16.39 -3.90 5.22
N VAL A 72 -16.03 -5.15 5.54
CA VAL A 72 -15.40 -5.50 6.82
C VAL A 72 -14.06 -4.77 6.98
N LEU A 73 -13.25 -4.74 5.93
CA LEU A 73 -11.98 -4.01 5.94
C LEU A 73 -12.18 -2.50 6.13
N LEU A 74 -13.18 -1.92 5.50
CA LEU A 74 -13.51 -0.50 5.68
C LEU A 74 -13.86 -0.18 7.14
N LYS A 75 -14.68 -1.02 7.77
CA LYS A 75 -15.01 -0.92 9.21
C LYS A 75 -13.78 -1.16 10.08
N ALA A 76 -12.91 -2.08 9.69
CA ALA A 76 -11.66 -2.35 10.39
C ALA A 76 -10.68 -1.16 10.35
N THR A 77 -10.69 -0.35 9.29
CA THR A 77 -9.82 0.85 9.22
C THR A 77 -10.12 1.88 10.30
N ASP A 78 -11.33 1.92 10.84
CA ASP A 78 -11.73 2.85 11.89
C ASP A 78 -11.34 2.35 13.29
N ASN A 79 -11.37 1.03 13.53
CA ASN A 79 -11.28 0.41 14.84
C ASN A 79 -9.98 -0.35 15.09
N PHE A 80 -9.22 -0.69 14.06
CA PHE A 80 -8.02 -1.51 14.20
C PHE A 80 -6.73 -0.69 14.21
N ARG A 81 -5.81 -1.08 15.07
CA ARG A 81 -4.42 -0.62 14.95
C ARG A 81 -3.86 -1.10 13.61
N ARG A 82 -3.09 -0.26 12.93
CA ARG A 82 -2.45 -0.50 11.63
C ARG A 82 -1.89 -1.92 11.47
N LYS A 83 -1.19 -2.45 12.48
CA LYS A 83 -0.55 -3.77 12.46
C LYS A 83 -1.53 -4.90 12.11
N TYR A 84 -2.74 -4.84 12.62
CA TYR A 84 -3.77 -5.84 12.33
C TYR A 84 -4.39 -5.60 10.96
N PHE A 85 -4.60 -4.35 10.57
CA PHE A 85 -5.14 -4.02 9.26
C PHE A 85 -4.25 -4.56 8.13
N GLU A 86 -2.92 -4.29 8.15
CA GLU A 86 -2.01 -4.78 7.13
C GLU A 86 -2.04 -6.30 7.00
N ARG A 87 -2.07 -7.02 8.13
CA ARG A 87 -2.15 -8.48 8.16
C ARG A 87 -3.45 -9.00 7.58
N PHE A 88 -4.57 -8.51 8.06
CA PHE A 88 -5.89 -8.94 7.58
C PHE A 88 -6.06 -8.62 6.10
N PHE A 89 -5.66 -7.44 5.68
CA PHE A 89 -5.76 -7.03 4.29
C PHE A 89 -4.89 -7.90 3.37
N SER A 90 -3.67 -8.21 3.78
CA SER A 90 -2.77 -9.09 3.05
C SER A 90 -3.32 -10.51 2.93
N ILE A 91 -3.80 -11.08 4.03
CA ILE A 91 -4.45 -12.41 4.05
C ILE A 91 -5.69 -12.41 3.15
N TYR A 92 -6.54 -11.39 3.28
CA TYR A 92 -7.73 -11.23 2.47
C TYR A 92 -7.42 -11.21 0.97
N LEU A 93 -6.48 -10.37 0.52
CA LEU A 93 -6.08 -10.31 -0.88
C LEU A 93 -5.42 -11.61 -1.36
N SER A 94 -4.57 -12.23 -0.54
CA SER A 94 -3.93 -13.51 -0.87
C SER A 94 -4.93 -14.66 -1.05
N PHE A 95 -6.11 -14.55 -0.48
CA PHE A 95 -7.17 -15.53 -0.64
C PHE A 95 -8.14 -15.14 -1.77
N MET A 96 -8.56 -13.89 -1.80
CA MET A 96 -9.60 -13.43 -2.74
C MET A 96 -9.15 -13.41 -4.18
N VAL A 97 -7.90 -12.99 -4.45
CA VAL A 97 -7.43 -12.90 -5.83
C VAL A 97 -7.30 -14.28 -6.47
N PRO A 98 -6.66 -15.30 -5.85
CA PRO A 98 -6.64 -16.66 -6.38
C PRO A 98 -8.03 -17.27 -6.51
N LEU A 99 -8.90 -17.10 -5.50
CA LEU A 99 -10.25 -17.64 -5.53
C LEU A 99 -11.07 -17.05 -6.70
N ASN A 100 -11.03 -15.73 -6.85
CA ASN A 100 -11.72 -15.08 -7.96
C ASN A 100 -11.13 -15.50 -9.32
N SER A 101 -9.82 -15.64 -9.41
CA SER A 101 -9.15 -16.14 -10.60
C SER A 101 -9.58 -17.56 -10.96
N TYR A 102 -9.69 -18.43 -9.97
CA TYR A 102 -10.13 -19.81 -10.14
C TYR A 102 -11.60 -19.89 -10.58
N LEU A 103 -12.50 -19.16 -9.91
CA LEU A 103 -13.93 -19.17 -10.22
C LEU A 103 -14.23 -18.61 -11.63
N ASN A 104 -13.41 -17.70 -12.11
CA ASN A 104 -13.56 -17.08 -13.42
C ASN A 104 -12.61 -17.67 -14.48
N ALA A 105 -11.91 -18.76 -14.20
CA ALA A 105 -10.94 -19.36 -15.10
C ALA A 105 -11.53 -19.72 -16.48
N ASP A 106 -12.78 -20.14 -16.53
CA ASP A 106 -13.44 -20.50 -17.79
C ASP A 106 -13.76 -19.28 -18.65
N ILE A 107 -14.08 -18.13 -18.03
CA ILE A 107 -14.27 -16.84 -18.72
C ILE A 107 -12.92 -16.35 -19.27
N TYR A 108 -11.87 -16.48 -18.44
CA TYR A 108 -10.49 -16.12 -18.81
C TYR A 108 -9.91 -16.99 -19.93
N ARG A 109 -10.44 -18.19 -20.15
CA ARG A 109 -10.05 -19.06 -21.27
C ARG A 109 -10.58 -18.58 -22.63
N LEU A 110 -11.67 -17.83 -22.64
CA LEU A 110 -12.34 -17.36 -23.85
C LEU A 110 -11.81 -16.00 -24.34
N ASP A 111 -11.36 -15.15 -23.42
CA ASP A 111 -10.86 -13.80 -23.73
C ASP A 111 -9.37 -13.68 -23.42
N TYR A 112 -8.57 -13.41 -24.44
CA TYR A 112 -7.10 -13.28 -24.37
C TYR A 112 -6.61 -12.13 -23.47
N ASP A 113 -7.47 -11.22 -23.04
CA ASP A 113 -7.08 -9.98 -22.36
C ASP A 113 -7.08 -10.03 -20.84
N LEU A 114 -7.47 -11.13 -20.23
CA LEU A 114 -7.85 -11.18 -18.81
C LEU A 114 -6.88 -11.79 -17.78
N PRO A 115 -5.71 -12.37 -18.12
CA PRO A 115 -4.65 -12.58 -17.11
C PRO A 115 -4.15 -11.26 -16.50
N ALA A 116 -4.55 -10.15 -17.10
CA ALA A 116 -4.23 -8.82 -16.64
C ALA A 116 -4.79 -8.49 -15.25
N PHE A 117 -5.93 -9.04 -14.82
CA PHE A 117 -6.56 -8.66 -13.56
C PHE A 117 -5.71 -9.01 -12.30
N PRO A 118 -5.28 -10.26 -12.06
CA PRO A 118 -4.42 -10.55 -10.92
C PRO A 118 -3.07 -9.83 -11.01
N PHE A 119 -2.55 -9.63 -12.21
CA PHE A 119 -1.33 -8.87 -12.42
C PHE A 119 -1.53 -7.38 -12.11
N PHE A 120 -2.64 -6.79 -12.52
CA PHE A 120 -3.02 -5.42 -12.17
C PHE A 120 -3.16 -5.23 -10.65
N ILE A 121 -3.79 -6.19 -9.95
CA ILE A 121 -3.85 -6.20 -8.48
C ILE A 121 -2.44 -6.26 -7.87
N THR A 122 -1.54 -7.06 -8.44
CA THR A 122 -0.12 -7.11 -8.02
C THR A 122 0.53 -5.72 -8.09
N ILE A 123 0.32 -4.99 -9.19
CA ILE A 123 0.82 -3.61 -9.35
C ILE A 123 0.21 -2.69 -8.28
N ILE A 124 -1.09 -2.77 -8.05
CA ILE A 124 -1.77 -1.96 -7.02
C ILE A 124 -1.19 -2.22 -5.63
N ILE A 125 -0.98 -3.49 -5.26
CA ILE A 125 -0.40 -3.87 -3.96
C ILE A 125 0.98 -3.27 -3.78
N LEU A 126 1.83 -3.38 -4.79
CA LEU A 126 3.22 -2.94 -4.70
C LEU A 126 3.40 -1.43 -4.83
N LYS A 127 2.56 -0.75 -5.63
CA LYS A 127 2.73 0.69 -5.93
C LYS A 127 1.80 1.61 -5.17
N ILE A 128 0.55 1.25 -5.02
CA ILE A 128 -0.51 2.16 -4.55
C ILE A 128 -0.80 1.94 -3.08
N LEU A 129 -0.90 0.68 -2.65
CA LEU A 129 -1.30 0.40 -1.28
C LEU A 129 -0.19 0.72 -0.28
N PRO A 130 -0.53 1.40 0.82
CA PRO A 130 0.41 1.77 1.88
C PRO A 130 0.70 0.60 2.83
N ILE A 131 0.87 -0.58 2.28
CA ILE A 131 1.24 -1.79 3.01
C ILE A 131 2.77 -1.85 3.10
N SER A 132 3.30 -2.26 4.27
CA SER A 132 4.74 -2.42 4.45
C SER A 132 5.30 -3.49 3.50
N PHE A 133 6.55 -3.32 3.08
CA PHE A 133 7.25 -4.23 2.16
C PHE A 133 7.12 -5.70 2.58
N LEU A 134 7.23 -5.97 3.88
CA LEU A 134 7.16 -7.32 4.44
C LEU A 134 5.83 -8.04 4.17
N TRP A 135 4.72 -7.30 4.11
CA TRP A 135 3.38 -7.85 3.83
C TRP A 135 2.99 -7.72 2.37
N ALA A 136 3.42 -6.64 1.72
CA ALA A 136 3.11 -6.38 0.32
C ALA A 136 3.74 -7.43 -0.61
N THR A 137 5.01 -7.79 -0.38
CA THR A 137 5.74 -8.70 -1.27
C THR A 137 5.17 -10.11 -1.32
N PRO A 138 4.92 -10.83 -0.18
CA PRO A 138 4.32 -12.16 -0.25
C PRO A 138 2.89 -12.12 -0.81
N THR A 139 2.10 -11.10 -0.48
CA THR A 139 0.74 -10.95 -1.03
C THR A 139 0.78 -10.75 -2.54
N ALA A 140 1.65 -9.86 -3.02
CA ALA A 140 1.85 -9.62 -4.44
C ALA A 140 2.38 -10.87 -5.16
N PHE A 141 3.22 -11.66 -4.51
CA PHE A 141 3.72 -12.92 -5.06
C PHE A 141 2.60 -13.95 -5.27
N VAL A 142 1.70 -14.10 -4.30
CA VAL A 142 0.53 -14.98 -4.44
C VAL A 142 -0.39 -14.52 -5.57
N CYS A 143 -0.66 -13.23 -5.69
CA CYS A 143 -1.45 -12.68 -6.78
C CYS A 143 -0.76 -12.88 -8.15
N PHE A 144 0.56 -12.69 -8.19
CA PHE A 144 1.37 -12.92 -9.38
C PHE A 144 1.36 -14.40 -9.82
N LEU A 145 1.49 -15.34 -8.89
CA LEU A 145 1.38 -16.77 -9.19
C LEU A 145 0.01 -17.11 -9.76
N SER A 146 -1.07 -16.50 -9.23
CA SER A 146 -2.42 -16.68 -9.78
C SER A 146 -2.51 -16.17 -11.23
N ALA A 147 -1.85 -15.06 -11.55
CA ALA A 147 -1.75 -14.55 -12.92
C ALA A 147 -1.01 -15.54 -13.82
N MET A 148 0.12 -16.11 -13.35
CA MET A 148 0.91 -17.08 -14.11
C MET A 148 0.15 -18.36 -14.41
N LEU A 149 -0.62 -18.88 -13.43
CA LEU A 149 -1.45 -20.08 -13.63
C LEU A 149 -2.56 -19.85 -14.66
N LEU A 150 -3.14 -18.66 -14.70
CA LEU A 150 -4.13 -18.30 -15.71
C LEU A 150 -3.48 -18.18 -17.11
N LEU A 151 -2.27 -17.61 -17.18
CA LEU A 151 -1.51 -17.53 -18.43
C LEU A 151 -1.17 -18.90 -19.02
N GLU A 152 -0.82 -19.89 -18.19
CA GLU A 152 -0.54 -21.25 -18.64
C GLU A 152 -1.73 -21.86 -19.39
N HIS A 153 -2.96 -21.52 -19.00
CA HIS A 153 -4.18 -21.97 -19.66
C HIS A 153 -4.52 -21.18 -20.94
N SER A 154 -3.92 -19.99 -21.16
CA SER A 154 -4.25 -19.09 -22.26
C SER A 154 -3.46 -19.32 -23.55
N LYS A 155 -2.57 -20.33 -23.62
CA LYS A 155 -1.67 -20.61 -24.76
C LYS A 155 -0.79 -19.40 -25.19
N MET A 156 -0.44 -18.54 -24.24
CA MET A 156 0.43 -17.40 -24.52
C MET A 156 1.87 -17.85 -24.85
N GLU A 157 2.55 -17.02 -25.65
CA GLU A 157 3.93 -17.26 -26.03
C GLU A 157 4.88 -17.23 -24.81
N PRO A 158 5.90 -18.11 -24.75
CA PRO A 158 6.86 -18.17 -23.63
C PRO A 158 7.53 -16.82 -23.32
N GLN A 159 7.67 -15.95 -24.30
CA GLN A 159 8.27 -14.62 -24.15
C GLN A 159 7.45 -13.72 -23.19
N MET A 160 6.14 -13.87 -23.17
CA MET A 160 5.25 -13.09 -22.30
C MET A 160 5.45 -13.46 -20.82
N TYR A 161 5.71 -14.74 -20.50
CA TYR A 161 6.01 -15.16 -19.13
C TYR A 161 7.29 -14.48 -18.61
N LEU A 162 8.33 -14.45 -19.44
CA LEU A 162 9.58 -13.79 -19.09
C LEU A 162 9.35 -12.29 -18.84
N PHE A 163 8.55 -11.64 -19.67
CA PHE A 163 8.21 -10.24 -19.52
C PHE A 163 7.51 -9.94 -18.18
N TYR A 164 6.50 -10.74 -17.82
CA TYR A 164 5.79 -10.60 -16.53
C TYR A 164 6.70 -10.83 -15.33
N ILE A 165 7.59 -11.81 -15.41
CA ILE A 165 8.57 -12.09 -14.34
C ILE A 165 9.52 -10.90 -14.16
N VAL A 166 10.05 -10.35 -15.24
CA VAL A 166 10.95 -9.18 -15.19
C VAL A 166 10.24 -7.97 -14.59
N ILE A 167 9.00 -7.70 -15.02
CA ILE A 167 8.21 -6.60 -14.45
C ILE A 167 7.97 -6.83 -12.95
N PHE A 168 7.60 -8.05 -12.54
CA PHE A 168 7.37 -8.35 -11.13
C PHE A 168 8.62 -8.09 -10.27
N ILE A 169 9.79 -8.57 -10.71
CA ILE A 169 11.07 -8.34 -10.01
C ILE A 169 11.34 -6.82 -9.90
N PHE A 170 11.13 -6.07 -10.98
CA PHE A 170 11.30 -4.62 -10.98
C PHE A 170 10.35 -3.93 -9.99
N LEU A 171 9.08 -4.32 -9.95
CA LEU A 171 8.09 -3.77 -9.02
C LEU A 171 8.43 -4.04 -7.55
N VAL A 172 8.91 -5.25 -7.24
CA VAL A 172 9.34 -5.62 -5.89
C VAL A 172 10.56 -4.78 -5.47
N PHE A 173 11.55 -4.65 -6.37
CA PHE A 173 12.73 -3.83 -6.10
C PHE A 173 12.38 -2.36 -5.88
N ASP A 174 11.48 -1.81 -6.70
CA ASP A 174 11.04 -0.43 -6.55
C ASP A 174 10.24 -0.21 -5.26
N LYS A 175 9.38 -1.17 -4.87
CA LYS A 175 8.71 -1.14 -3.56
C LYS A 175 9.70 -1.11 -2.41
N TRP A 176 10.72 -1.96 -2.47
CA TRP A 176 11.80 -2.00 -1.47
C TRP A 176 12.53 -0.65 -1.37
N ARG A 177 12.94 -0.10 -2.51
CA ARG A 177 13.62 1.20 -2.58
C ARG A 177 12.76 2.35 -2.05
N SER A 178 11.49 2.37 -2.44
CA SER A 178 10.52 3.36 -1.97
C SER A 178 10.32 3.30 -0.47
N GLU A 179 10.23 2.11 0.10
CA GLU A 179 10.05 1.93 1.55
C GLU A 179 11.25 2.46 2.34
N ILE A 180 12.47 2.17 1.89
CA ILE A 180 13.70 2.72 2.49
C ILE A 180 13.73 4.24 2.38
N SER A 181 13.39 4.79 1.22
CA SER A 181 13.36 6.24 1.00
C SER A 181 12.39 6.96 1.93
N ILE A 182 11.18 6.40 2.12
CA ILE A 182 10.18 6.97 3.03
C ILE A 182 10.70 6.98 4.48
N ARG A 183 11.40 5.92 4.92
CA ARG A 183 11.99 5.86 6.27
C ARG A 183 13.15 6.82 6.45
N ASN A 184 14.00 6.94 5.46
CA ASN A 184 15.08 7.92 5.50
C ASN A 184 14.53 9.35 5.61
N ASN A 185 13.52 9.68 4.83
CA ASN A 185 12.86 10.98 4.90
C ASN A 185 12.21 11.23 6.27
N TYR A 186 11.57 10.22 6.86
CA TYR A 186 11.04 10.32 8.21
C TYR A 186 12.14 10.56 9.25
N SER A 187 13.22 9.79 9.21
CA SER A 187 14.37 9.95 10.12
C SER A 187 14.98 11.35 10.00
N ASN A 188 15.15 11.86 8.79
CA ASN A 188 15.66 13.21 8.56
C ASN A 188 14.74 14.28 9.13
N ASN A 189 13.42 14.13 8.93
CA ASN A 189 12.45 15.08 9.47
C ASN A 189 12.43 15.11 11.00
N VAL A 190 12.52 13.94 11.65
CA VAL A 190 12.62 13.84 13.13
C VAL A 190 13.90 14.53 13.60
N THR A 191 15.03 14.28 12.95
CA THR A 191 16.30 14.92 13.31
C THR A 191 16.25 16.45 13.16
N ILE A 192 15.59 16.95 12.11
CA ILE A 192 15.39 18.39 11.90
C ILE A 192 14.52 18.99 13.01
N GLU A 193 13.44 18.29 13.41
CA GLU A 193 12.56 18.76 14.48
C GLU A 193 13.26 18.78 15.84
N ASP A 194 14.00 17.72 16.17
CA ASP A 194 14.82 17.66 17.39
C ASP A 194 15.86 18.78 17.43
N THR A 195 16.52 19.03 16.29
CA THR A 195 17.51 20.13 16.18
C THR A 195 16.85 21.48 16.37
N ARG A 196 15.64 21.68 15.83
CA ARG A 196 14.86 22.91 16.03
C ARG A 196 14.50 23.14 17.48
N LEU A 197 14.07 22.09 18.18
CA LEU A 197 13.72 22.15 19.61
C LEU A 197 14.94 22.52 20.45
N LEU A 198 16.07 21.86 20.21
CA LEU A 198 17.33 22.18 20.90
C LEU A 198 17.77 23.62 20.63
N MET A 199 17.66 24.08 19.39
CA MET A 199 17.96 25.46 19.02
C MET A 199 17.03 26.47 19.73
N TYR A 200 15.74 26.14 19.80
CA TYR A 200 14.76 26.96 20.52
C TYR A 200 15.07 27.05 22.00
N GLU A 201 15.34 25.92 22.67
CA GLU A 201 15.70 25.90 24.09
C GLU A 201 16.98 26.67 24.36
N THR A 202 17.95 26.55 23.47
CA THR A 202 19.21 27.31 23.58
C THR A 202 18.97 28.80 23.44
N LEU A 203 18.22 29.21 22.43
CA LEU A 203 17.87 30.62 22.21
C LEU A 203 17.06 31.18 23.40
N LYS A 204 16.11 30.40 23.93
CA LYS A 204 15.29 30.79 25.08
C LYS A 204 16.14 31.02 26.32
N ARG A 205 17.18 30.20 26.54
CA ARG A 205 18.12 30.38 27.67
C ARG A 205 18.96 31.66 27.57
N TYR A 206 19.40 32.02 26.36
CA TYR A 206 20.27 33.18 26.17
C TYR A 206 19.53 34.50 25.92
N PHE A 207 18.41 34.49 25.28
CA PHE A 207 17.73 35.69 24.78
C PHE A 207 16.32 35.87 25.34
N GLY A 208 15.81 34.93 26.14
CA GLY A 208 14.41 34.96 26.61
C GLY A 208 13.42 34.52 25.57
N GLU A 209 12.16 34.33 26.00
CA GLU A 209 11.11 33.70 25.17
C GLU A 209 10.66 34.56 23.99
N THR A 210 10.55 35.87 24.21
CA THR A 210 10.02 36.82 23.21
C THR A 210 10.94 36.94 21.99
N LEU A 211 12.24 37.10 22.23
CA LEU A 211 13.24 37.24 21.16
C LEU A 211 13.45 35.92 20.40
N SER A 212 13.39 34.79 21.10
CA SER A 212 13.48 33.45 20.50
C SER A 212 12.35 33.18 19.52
N ASN A 213 11.13 33.57 19.88
CA ASN A 213 9.95 33.44 19.02
C ASN A 213 10.06 34.35 17.78
N GLN A 214 10.59 35.57 17.92
CA GLN A 214 10.83 36.46 16.77
C GLN A 214 11.84 35.87 15.78
N ILE A 215 13.00 35.42 16.26
CA ILE A 215 14.05 34.84 15.41
C ILE A 215 13.54 33.62 14.64
N LEU A 216 12.74 32.75 15.28
CA LEU A 216 12.21 31.56 14.63
C LEU A 216 11.08 31.89 13.64
N SER A 217 10.26 32.93 13.92
CA SER A 217 9.20 33.35 13.01
C SER A 217 9.77 34.01 11.73
N GLU A 218 10.85 34.77 11.83
CA GLU A 218 11.54 35.37 10.69
C GLU A 218 12.26 34.32 9.83
N LYS A 219 12.94 33.33 10.44
CA LYS A 219 13.51 32.20 9.70
C LYS A 219 12.44 31.33 9.02
N GLY A 220 11.29 31.16 9.63
CA GLY A 220 10.14 30.46 9.02
C GLY A 220 9.62 31.17 7.77
N LYS A 221 9.65 32.51 7.73
CA LYS A 221 9.29 33.30 6.55
C LYS A 221 10.33 33.18 5.43
N LEU A 222 11.62 33.15 5.77
CA LEU A 222 12.72 32.97 4.79
C LEU A 222 12.75 31.57 4.18
N SER A 223 12.48 30.51 4.96
CA SER A 223 12.42 29.14 4.43
C SER A 223 11.19 28.87 3.57
N GLY A 224 10.09 29.60 3.76
CA GLY A 224 8.89 29.50 2.93
C GLY A 224 9.01 30.16 1.55
N GLN A 225 10.07 30.95 1.30
CA GLN A 225 10.32 31.58 -0.01
C GLN A 225 11.19 30.75 -0.94
N ILE A 226 11.88 29.72 -0.44
CA ILE A 226 12.61 28.77 -1.27
C ILE A 226 11.67 27.62 -1.64
N LYS A 227 10.77 27.90 -2.59
CA LYS A 227 10.06 26.84 -3.32
C LYS A 227 10.99 26.32 -4.41
N TRP A 228 11.41 25.08 -4.27
CA TRP A 228 12.01 24.28 -5.33
C TRP A 228 10.91 23.73 -6.24
#